data_4a896a24de96fec66a8674eb14f3b62f
#
_entry.id   4a896a24de96fec66a8674eb14f3b62f
#
_cell.length_a   1.000
_cell.length_b   1.000
_cell.length_c   1.000
_cell.angle_alpha   90.00
_cell.angle_beta   90.00
_cell.angle_gamma   90.00
#
_symmetry.space_group_name_H-M   'P 1'
#
loop_
_entity.id
_entity.type
_entity.pdbx_description
1 polymer ?
#
loop_
_entity_poly.entity_id
_entity_poly.type
_entity_poly.pdbx_seq_one_letter_code
_entity_poly.pdbx_strand_id
1 'polypeptide(L)'
;MKFLRLFCAAPLLLIAAEAKQPNILLILADDLGYSDLGCYGGEIDTPHLDELAEGGLRFTQFYNTARCWPTRAALMTGYYPQQVRRDSLPGIKRGNRPAWARLLPEFLKPAGYRCYHSGKWHIDGLPLENGFDRSYYVNNHGFFRLNNYYLDDKKQPGFQPGNGWYVTTSMADHAIGQLKEHAKKHDEQPFFQFL
;
A
#
# COMPACT_ATOMS: atom_id res chain seq x y z
N MET A 1 -2.02 -69.51 26.50
CA MET A 1 -1.57 -68.84 25.26
C MET A 1 -2.11 -67.45 25.29
N LYS A 2 -1.26 -66.42 25.55
CA LYS A 2 -1.63 -65.02 25.58
C LYS A 2 -1.21 -64.41 24.25
N PHE A 3 -2.17 -63.98 23.40
CA PHE A 3 -1.90 -63.28 22.17
C PHE A 3 -1.60 -61.80 22.48
N LEU A 4 -0.35 -61.42 22.27
CA LEU A 4 0.10 -60.01 22.32
C LEU A 4 -0.28 -59.32 20.99
N ARG A 5 -1.27 -58.44 21.02
CA ARG A 5 -1.61 -57.62 19.85
C ARG A 5 -0.67 -56.41 19.81
N LEU A 6 0.25 -56.46 18.86
CA LEU A 6 1.13 -55.32 18.53
C LEU A 6 0.31 -54.26 17.79
N PHE A 7 0.02 -53.16 18.46
CA PHE A 7 -0.58 -51.97 17.80
C PHE A 7 0.56 -51.20 17.10
N CYS A 8 0.66 -51.31 15.77
CA CYS A 8 1.48 -50.43 14.97
C CYS A 8 0.80 -49.06 14.87
N ALA A 9 1.21 -48.09 15.68
CA ALA A 9 0.85 -46.68 15.48
C ALA A 9 1.67 -46.13 14.31
N ALA A 10 1.07 -46.02 13.14
CA ALA A 10 1.68 -45.26 12.03
C ALA A 10 1.68 -43.79 12.40
N PRO A 11 2.81 -43.04 12.27
CA PRO A 11 2.82 -41.60 12.48
C PRO A 11 2.02 -40.96 11.35
N LEU A 12 0.94 -40.28 11.70
CA LEU A 12 0.22 -39.37 10.81
C LEU A 12 1.12 -38.16 10.61
N LEU A 13 1.84 -38.11 9.48
CA LEU A 13 2.50 -36.92 9.00
C LEU A 13 1.41 -35.92 8.58
N LEU A 14 1.05 -35.01 9.48
CA LEU A 14 0.33 -33.79 9.16
C LEU A 14 1.23 -32.94 8.24
N ILE A 15 1.05 -33.06 6.94
CA ILE A 15 1.56 -32.08 5.98
C ILE A 15 0.73 -30.84 6.23
N ALA A 16 1.21 -29.91 7.05
CA ALA A 16 0.67 -28.57 7.12
C ALA A 16 0.87 -27.96 5.72
N ALA A 17 -0.21 -27.85 4.95
CA ALA A 17 -0.19 -27.06 3.73
C ALA A 17 0.15 -25.63 4.16
N GLU A 18 1.33 -25.16 3.83
CA GLU A 18 1.72 -23.77 4.07
C GLU A 18 0.75 -22.90 3.26
N ALA A 19 -0.11 -22.17 3.95
CA ALA A 19 -1.06 -21.27 3.29
C ALA A 19 -0.27 -20.20 2.52
N LYS A 20 -0.49 -20.13 1.21
CA LYS A 20 0.14 -19.12 0.35
C LYS A 20 -0.18 -17.74 0.93
N GLN A 21 0.84 -16.92 1.13
CA GLN A 21 0.67 -15.56 1.62
C GLN A 21 -0.20 -14.74 0.65
N PRO A 22 -1.17 -13.95 1.15
CA PRO A 22 -2.06 -13.18 0.30
C PRO A 22 -1.33 -12.02 -0.37
N ASN A 23 -1.74 -11.67 -1.58
CA ASN A 23 -1.39 -10.40 -2.18
C ASN A 23 -2.09 -9.25 -1.44
N ILE A 24 -1.42 -8.11 -1.31
CA ILE A 24 -1.94 -6.94 -0.60
C ILE A 24 -1.99 -5.77 -1.58
N LEU A 25 -3.19 -5.27 -1.85
CA LEU A 25 -3.43 -4.02 -2.57
C LEU A 25 -3.98 -2.99 -1.59
N LEU A 26 -3.20 -1.96 -1.30
CA LEU A 26 -3.58 -0.84 -0.45
C LEU A 26 -3.82 0.40 -1.32
N ILE A 27 -5.06 0.86 -1.39
CA ILE A 27 -5.46 2.07 -2.11
C ILE A 27 -5.80 3.15 -1.11
N LEU A 28 -5.10 4.28 -1.17
CA LEU A 28 -5.34 5.44 -0.32
C LEU A 28 -5.76 6.63 -1.17
N ALA A 29 -7.05 6.92 -1.20
CA ALA A 29 -7.58 8.10 -1.85
C ALA A 29 -7.15 9.38 -1.11
N ASP A 30 -6.75 10.40 -1.88
CA ASP A 30 -6.35 11.71 -1.33
C ASP A 30 -7.54 12.67 -1.37
N ASP A 31 -7.88 13.25 -0.23
CA ASP A 31 -8.99 14.19 -0.03
C ASP A 31 -10.40 13.62 -0.38
N LEU A 32 -10.60 12.31 -0.22
CA LEU A 32 -11.90 11.66 -0.37
C LEU A 32 -12.69 11.73 0.94
N GLY A 33 -13.91 12.20 0.87
CA GLY A 33 -14.83 12.23 2.01
C GLY A 33 -15.54 10.90 2.26
N TYR A 34 -16.05 10.70 3.47
CA TYR A 34 -16.76 9.48 3.86
C TYR A 34 -17.96 9.16 2.93
N SER A 35 -18.71 10.20 2.58
CA SER A 35 -19.93 10.09 1.77
C SER A 35 -19.71 10.29 0.26
N ASP A 36 -18.47 10.24 -0.23
CA ASP A 36 -18.22 10.46 -1.66
C ASP A 36 -18.43 9.18 -2.48
N LEU A 37 -18.24 8.00 -1.86
CA LEU A 37 -18.43 6.70 -2.51
C LEU A 37 -19.90 6.29 -2.53
N GLY A 38 -20.36 5.68 -3.63
CA GLY A 38 -21.72 5.18 -3.81
C GLY A 38 -22.16 4.23 -2.70
N CYS A 39 -21.29 3.31 -2.27
CA CYS A 39 -21.58 2.36 -1.19
C CYS A 39 -21.81 3.00 0.19
N TYR A 40 -21.48 4.28 0.36
CA TYR A 40 -21.79 5.10 1.55
C TYR A 40 -22.85 6.17 1.28
N GLY A 41 -23.54 6.10 0.12
CA GLY A 41 -24.59 7.03 -0.25
C GLY A 41 -24.10 8.29 -0.97
N GLY A 42 -22.91 8.23 -1.56
CA GLY A 42 -22.33 9.34 -2.34
C GLY A 42 -23.00 9.55 -3.68
N GLU A 43 -22.81 10.75 -4.23
CA GLU A 43 -23.32 11.15 -5.54
C GLU A 43 -22.39 10.71 -6.69
N ILE A 44 -21.16 10.30 -6.36
CA ILE A 44 -20.17 9.87 -7.34
C ILE A 44 -20.47 8.42 -7.74
N ASP A 45 -20.54 8.16 -9.03
CA ASP A 45 -20.68 6.80 -9.56
C ASP A 45 -19.33 6.05 -9.39
N THR A 46 -19.32 5.08 -8.46
CA THR A 46 -18.12 4.31 -8.09
C THR A 46 -18.35 2.79 -8.19
N PRO A 47 -18.78 2.26 -9.37
CA PRO A 47 -19.30 0.90 -9.49
C PRO A 47 -18.30 -0.17 -9.05
N HIS A 48 -17.02 -0.03 -9.33
CA HIS A 48 -16.00 -1.01 -8.95
C HIS A 48 -15.66 -0.99 -7.44
N LEU A 49 -15.74 0.18 -6.80
CA LEU A 49 -15.58 0.28 -5.35
C LEU A 49 -16.81 -0.22 -4.62
N ASP A 50 -17.99 0.00 -5.19
CA ASP A 50 -19.27 -0.48 -4.67
C ASP A 50 -19.34 -2.01 -4.74
N GLU A 51 -18.93 -2.62 -5.86
CA GLU A 51 -18.78 -4.07 -6.00
C GLU A 51 -17.81 -4.67 -4.97
N LEU A 52 -16.66 -4.01 -4.77
CA LEU A 52 -15.68 -4.40 -3.74
C LEU A 52 -16.31 -4.34 -2.34
N ALA A 53 -17.10 -3.31 -2.07
CA ALA A 53 -17.78 -3.10 -0.79
C ALA A 53 -18.89 -4.15 -0.55
N GLU A 54 -19.60 -4.60 -1.58
CA GLU A 54 -20.59 -5.66 -1.50
C GLU A 54 -19.98 -7.01 -1.14
N GLY A 55 -18.79 -7.31 -1.68
CA GLY A 55 -18.04 -8.53 -1.41
C GLY A 55 -17.14 -8.50 -0.16
N GLY A 56 -17.05 -7.37 0.54
CA GLY A 56 -16.08 -7.12 1.58
C GLY A 56 -16.64 -6.56 2.88
N LEU A 57 -15.73 -6.02 3.70
CA LEU A 57 -16.09 -5.34 4.94
C LEU A 57 -16.14 -3.83 4.71
N ARG A 58 -17.26 -3.21 5.08
CA ARG A 58 -17.40 -1.76 5.14
C ARG A 58 -17.32 -1.27 6.57
N PHE A 59 -16.37 -0.38 6.86
CA PHE A 59 -16.25 0.24 8.16
C PHE A 59 -17.07 1.52 8.20
N THR A 60 -17.93 1.67 9.20
CA THR A 60 -18.72 2.88 9.44
C THR A 60 -18.03 3.85 10.40
N GLN A 61 -17.00 3.37 11.10
CA GLN A 61 -16.21 4.16 12.05
C GLN A 61 -14.73 3.85 11.81
N PHE A 62 -14.14 4.51 10.83
CA PHE A 62 -12.72 4.40 10.49
C PHE A 62 -12.14 5.81 10.39
N TYR A 63 -11.24 6.15 11.30
CA TYR A 63 -10.73 7.50 11.44
C TYR A 63 -9.29 7.59 10.95
N ASN A 64 -8.97 8.69 10.31
CA ASN A 64 -7.62 9.06 9.90
C ASN A 64 -7.15 10.32 10.64
N THR A 65 -6.01 10.88 10.29
CA THR A 65 -5.45 12.08 10.93
C THR A 65 -5.79 13.38 10.17
N ALA A 66 -6.78 13.34 9.29
CA ALA A 66 -7.35 14.46 8.53
C ALA A 66 -6.36 15.27 7.67
N ARG A 67 -5.12 14.82 7.51
CA ARG A 67 -4.12 15.42 6.60
C ARG A 67 -3.29 14.35 5.92
N CYS A 68 -2.86 14.64 4.69
CA CYS A 68 -2.18 13.69 3.81
C CYS A 68 -0.89 13.10 4.41
N TRP A 69 0.07 13.90 4.79
CA TRP A 69 1.36 13.46 5.30
C TRP A 69 1.25 12.70 6.66
N PRO A 70 0.54 13.20 7.72
CA PRO A 70 0.41 12.46 8.97
C PRO A 70 -0.31 11.12 8.79
N THR A 71 -1.37 11.07 7.96
CA THR A 71 -2.10 9.84 7.66
C THR A 71 -1.20 8.82 6.96
N ARG A 72 -0.42 9.24 5.95
CA ARG A 72 0.50 8.35 5.23
C ARG A 72 1.60 7.82 6.14
N ALA A 73 2.17 8.68 6.99
CA ALA A 73 3.16 8.26 7.97
C ALA A 73 2.59 7.26 9.00
N ALA A 74 1.41 7.52 9.53
CA ALA A 74 0.74 6.61 10.47
C ALA A 74 0.43 5.26 9.81
N LEU A 75 -0.14 5.28 8.61
CA LEU A 75 -0.51 4.08 7.86
C LEU A 75 0.71 3.20 7.55
N MET A 76 1.81 3.81 7.11
CA MET A 76 3.00 3.07 6.68
C MET A 76 3.92 2.67 7.82
N THR A 77 3.82 3.29 9.01
CA THR A 77 4.67 2.96 10.16
C THR A 77 3.93 2.19 11.26
N GLY A 78 2.60 2.26 11.29
CA GLY A 78 1.78 1.74 12.40
C GLY A 78 1.83 2.59 13.67
N TYR A 79 2.47 3.76 13.66
CA TYR A 79 2.58 4.66 14.80
C TYR A 79 1.70 5.90 14.64
N TYR A 80 1.31 6.52 15.74
CA TYR A 80 0.70 7.85 15.68
C TYR A 80 1.67 8.85 15.03
N PRO A 81 1.18 9.78 14.17
CA PRO A 81 2.04 10.69 13.43
C PRO A 81 2.91 11.57 14.34
N GLN A 82 2.46 11.87 15.55
CA GLN A 82 3.22 12.62 16.55
C GLN A 82 4.44 11.84 17.05
N GLN A 83 4.31 10.52 17.25
CA GLN A 83 5.41 9.66 17.67
C GLN A 83 6.53 9.63 16.63
N VAL A 84 6.15 9.67 15.36
CA VAL A 84 7.10 9.68 14.24
C VAL A 84 7.41 11.09 13.71
N ARG A 85 7.12 12.13 14.51
CA ARG A 85 7.40 13.55 14.23
C ARG A 85 6.72 14.11 12.97
N ARG A 86 5.69 13.45 12.47
CA ARG A 86 4.95 13.92 11.29
C ARG A 86 3.75 14.78 11.63
N ASP A 87 3.49 14.99 12.91
CA ASP A 87 2.61 16.02 13.44
C ASP A 87 3.15 16.57 14.76
N SER A 88 2.56 17.66 15.27
CA SER A 88 3.02 18.30 16.50
C SER A 88 2.07 18.02 17.66
N LEU A 89 2.66 17.85 18.84
CA LEU A 89 1.98 17.89 20.15
C LEU A 89 2.82 18.73 21.10
N PRO A 90 2.27 19.20 22.23
CA PRO A 90 3.07 19.79 23.29
C PRO A 90 4.25 18.90 23.65
N GLY A 91 5.46 19.42 23.59
CA GLY A 91 6.70 18.69 23.85
C GLY A 91 7.26 17.83 22.69
N ILE A 92 6.50 17.64 21.61
CA ILE A 92 6.94 16.89 20.43
C ILE A 92 6.98 17.82 19.22
N LYS A 93 8.19 18.13 18.77
CA LYS A 93 8.38 18.96 17.57
C LYS A 93 8.25 18.15 16.30
N ARG A 94 7.62 18.75 15.27
CA ARG A 94 7.62 18.22 13.90
C ARG A 94 9.05 18.14 13.36
N GLY A 95 9.30 17.17 12.53
CA GLY A 95 10.60 16.96 11.92
C GLY A 95 10.61 15.71 11.03
N ASN A 96 11.79 15.27 10.67
CA ASN A 96 11.96 14.04 9.91
C ASN A 96 11.56 12.82 10.74
N ARG A 97 11.02 11.82 10.07
CA ARG A 97 10.69 10.52 10.66
C ARG A 97 11.96 9.91 11.29
N PRO A 98 11.90 9.45 12.53
CA PRO A 98 13.05 8.77 13.15
C PRO A 98 13.41 7.49 12.40
N ALA A 99 14.70 7.16 12.34
CA ALA A 99 15.19 5.97 11.63
C ALA A 99 14.61 4.64 12.17
N TRP A 100 14.27 4.58 13.46
CA TRP A 100 13.64 3.40 14.05
C TRP A 100 12.20 3.17 13.56
N ALA A 101 11.51 4.20 13.09
CA ALA A 101 10.14 4.10 12.58
C ALA A 101 10.17 3.63 11.12
N ARG A 102 10.42 2.34 10.94
CA ARG A 102 10.49 1.68 9.63
C ARG A 102 9.11 1.69 8.95
N LEU A 103 9.11 1.65 7.63
CA LEU A 103 7.89 1.59 6.84
C LEU A 103 7.46 0.15 6.57
N LEU A 104 6.18 -0.05 6.32
CA LEU A 104 5.57 -1.36 6.08
C LEU A 104 6.33 -2.25 5.08
N PRO A 105 6.83 -1.74 3.92
CA PRO A 105 7.60 -2.59 3.00
C PRO A 105 8.87 -3.18 3.59
N GLU A 106 9.52 -2.47 4.52
CA GLU A 106 10.72 -2.96 5.19
C GLU A 106 10.46 -4.17 6.11
N PHE A 107 9.19 -4.40 6.50
CA PHE A 107 8.74 -5.59 7.23
C PHE A 107 8.22 -6.68 6.29
N LEU A 108 7.61 -6.31 5.18
CA LEU A 108 7.05 -7.25 4.21
C LEU A 108 8.13 -7.93 3.35
N LYS A 109 9.21 -7.22 3.01
CA LYS A 109 10.30 -7.82 2.21
C LYS A 109 10.95 -9.05 2.85
N PRO A 110 11.33 -9.06 4.14
CA PRO A 110 11.83 -10.27 4.79
C PRO A 110 10.81 -11.43 4.81
N ALA A 111 9.52 -11.11 4.70
CA ALA A 111 8.45 -12.11 4.56
C ALA A 111 8.23 -12.57 3.10
N GLY A 112 9.10 -12.20 2.17
CA GLY A 112 9.06 -12.64 0.78
C GLY A 112 8.26 -11.78 -0.20
N TYR A 113 7.67 -10.69 0.28
CA TYR A 113 6.88 -9.80 -0.58
C TYR A 113 7.75 -8.98 -1.54
N ARG A 114 7.25 -8.80 -2.75
CA ARG A 114 7.68 -7.72 -3.62
C ARG A 114 6.78 -6.50 -3.40
N CYS A 115 7.42 -5.33 -3.22
CA CYS A 115 6.73 -4.12 -2.81
C CYS A 115 6.75 -3.08 -3.94
N TYR A 116 5.57 -2.59 -4.32
CA TYR A 116 5.36 -1.64 -5.39
C TYR A 116 4.65 -0.40 -4.90
N HIS A 117 5.06 0.76 -5.40
CA HIS A 117 4.39 2.03 -5.14
C HIS A 117 4.03 2.72 -6.44
N SER A 118 2.81 3.22 -6.52
CA SER A 118 2.38 4.14 -7.57
C SER A 118 1.44 5.17 -6.96
N GLY A 119 1.79 6.45 -6.96
CA GLY A 119 0.91 7.47 -6.41
C GLY A 119 1.61 8.62 -5.73
N LYS A 120 0.90 9.32 -4.83
CA LYS A 120 1.47 10.36 -4.00
C LYS A 120 2.30 9.75 -2.88
N TRP A 121 3.58 10.17 -2.78
CA TRP A 121 4.46 9.67 -1.72
C TRP A 121 4.28 10.44 -0.41
N HIS A 122 4.69 11.66 -0.35
CA HIS A 122 4.55 12.58 0.77
C HIS A 122 4.97 11.99 2.14
N ILE A 123 5.98 11.14 2.14
CA ILE A 123 6.64 10.56 3.33
C ILE A 123 8.12 10.88 3.25
N ASP A 124 8.86 10.81 4.37
CA ASP A 124 10.31 11.05 4.38
C ASP A 124 11.09 9.93 3.70
N GLY A 125 12.19 10.30 3.07
CA GLY A 125 13.04 9.42 2.29
C GLY A 125 12.43 9.08 0.92
N LEU A 126 13.14 8.29 0.16
CA LEU A 126 12.68 7.84 -1.16
C LEU A 126 12.00 6.47 -1.05
N PRO A 127 11.02 6.13 -1.90
CA PRO A 127 10.34 4.84 -1.84
C PRO A 127 11.28 3.63 -1.86
N LEU A 128 12.26 3.60 -2.76
CA LEU A 128 13.18 2.47 -2.88
C LEU A 128 14.08 2.31 -1.64
N GLU A 129 14.50 3.42 -1.02
CA GLU A 129 15.27 3.41 0.24
C GLU A 129 14.44 2.86 1.42
N ASN A 130 13.11 2.93 1.30
CA ASN A 130 12.16 2.47 2.30
C ASN A 130 11.49 1.14 1.95
N GLY A 131 12.17 0.31 1.15
CA GLY A 131 11.80 -1.08 0.94
C GLY A 131 10.93 -1.38 -0.27
N PHE A 132 10.54 -0.39 -1.07
CA PHE A 132 9.87 -0.66 -2.35
C PHE A 132 10.86 -1.15 -3.41
N ASP A 133 10.43 -2.07 -4.26
CA ASP A 133 11.22 -2.60 -5.38
C ASP A 133 11.06 -1.75 -6.65
N ARG A 134 9.90 -1.15 -6.82
CA ARG A 134 9.58 -0.22 -7.90
C ARG A 134 8.71 0.91 -7.39
N SER A 135 8.87 2.08 -7.96
CA SER A 135 8.05 3.24 -7.61
C SER A 135 7.74 4.13 -8.83
N TYR A 136 6.53 4.66 -8.87
CA TYR A 136 6.13 5.77 -9.72
C TYR A 136 5.38 6.78 -8.86
N TYR A 137 5.91 7.99 -8.68
CA TYR A 137 5.29 8.87 -7.70
C TYR A 137 5.43 10.37 -7.97
N VAL A 138 4.53 11.11 -7.34
CA VAL A 138 4.63 12.54 -7.10
C VAL A 138 4.80 12.79 -5.60
N ASN A 139 5.62 13.77 -5.23
CA ASN A 139 5.86 14.02 -3.80
C ASN A 139 4.65 14.62 -3.09
N ASN A 140 3.92 15.51 -3.73
CA ASN A 140 2.82 16.23 -3.10
C ASN A 140 1.58 16.23 -4.00
N HIS A 141 1.38 17.26 -4.80
CA HIS A 141 0.20 17.42 -5.63
C HIS A 141 0.56 17.41 -7.12
N GLY A 142 -0.35 16.92 -7.93
CA GLY A 142 -0.30 17.00 -9.37
C GLY A 142 -1.67 16.63 -9.92
N PHE A 143 -2.13 17.37 -10.95
CA PHE A 143 -3.40 17.09 -11.62
C PHE A 143 -3.17 16.88 -13.12
N PHE A 144 -3.19 17.98 -13.88
CA PHE A 144 -2.95 18.00 -15.33
C PHE A 144 -1.54 18.45 -15.69
N ARG A 145 -0.73 18.81 -14.69
CA ARG A 145 0.68 19.21 -14.82
C ARG A 145 1.52 18.46 -13.85
N LEU A 146 2.65 17.92 -14.29
CA LEU A 146 3.68 17.42 -13.41
C LEU A 146 5.04 17.97 -13.81
N ASN A 147 5.59 18.80 -12.93
CA ASN A 147 6.99 19.23 -13.03
C ASN A 147 7.92 18.31 -12.22
N ASN A 148 7.36 17.54 -11.29
CA ASN A 148 8.12 16.72 -10.34
C ASN A 148 7.45 15.36 -10.15
N TYR A 149 7.67 14.43 -11.07
CA TYR A 149 7.36 13.03 -10.87
C TYR A 149 8.62 12.19 -11.00
N TYR A 150 8.55 10.99 -10.46
CA TYR A 150 9.71 10.11 -10.30
C TYR A 150 9.35 8.70 -10.72
N LEU A 151 10.29 8.04 -11.39
CA LEU A 151 10.25 6.62 -11.70
C LEU A 151 11.48 5.96 -11.07
N ASP A 152 11.27 5.01 -10.17
CA ASP A 152 12.32 4.33 -9.42
C ASP A 152 13.32 5.35 -8.80
N ASP A 153 12.74 6.34 -8.12
CA ASP A 153 13.41 7.44 -7.42
C ASP A 153 14.19 8.42 -8.32
N LYS A 154 14.12 8.23 -9.64
CA LYS A 154 14.73 9.13 -10.62
C LYS A 154 13.72 10.14 -11.12
N LYS A 155 14.06 11.41 -10.99
CA LYS A 155 13.23 12.50 -11.51
C LYS A 155 13.06 12.37 -13.02
N GLN A 156 11.84 12.52 -13.48
CA GLN A 156 11.47 12.47 -14.88
C GLN A 156 11.19 13.86 -15.45
N PRO A 157 11.29 14.05 -16.78
CA PRO A 157 10.84 15.26 -17.45
C PRO A 157 9.38 15.55 -17.15
N GLY A 158 9.03 16.83 -16.91
CA GLY A 158 7.65 17.21 -16.63
C GLY A 158 6.73 17.00 -17.83
N PHE A 159 5.45 16.79 -17.57
CA PHE A 159 4.41 16.76 -18.59
C PHE A 159 3.88 18.15 -18.88
N GLN A 160 3.61 18.41 -20.15
CA GLN A 160 2.97 19.66 -20.60
C GLN A 160 1.44 19.49 -20.63
N PRO A 161 0.67 20.53 -20.28
CA PRO A 161 -0.78 20.50 -20.41
C PRO A 161 -1.23 20.33 -21.88
N GLY A 162 -2.37 19.72 -22.10
CA GLY A 162 -3.04 19.69 -23.40
C GLY A 162 -2.96 18.39 -24.18
N ASN A 163 -2.27 17.36 -23.66
CA ASN A 163 -2.20 16.04 -24.28
C ASN A 163 -3.17 15.01 -23.69
N GLY A 164 -4.15 15.46 -22.88
CA GLY A 164 -5.08 14.55 -22.18
C GLY A 164 -4.48 13.81 -20.98
N TRP A 165 -3.24 14.10 -20.61
CA TRP A 165 -2.61 13.45 -19.47
C TRP A 165 -3.27 13.87 -18.14
N TYR A 166 -3.58 12.89 -17.30
CA TYR A 166 -4.15 13.09 -15.97
C TYR A 166 -3.42 12.22 -14.95
N VAL A 167 -3.07 12.80 -13.81
CA VAL A 167 -2.18 12.15 -12.83
C VAL A 167 -2.76 10.85 -12.28
N THR A 168 -4.04 10.83 -11.94
CA THR A 168 -4.69 9.64 -11.34
C THR A 168 -4.69 8.47 -12.32
N THR A 169 -5.03 8.72 -13.58
CA THR A 169 -4.96 7.70 -14.64
C THR A 169 -3.54 7.19 -14.80
N SER A 170 -2.55 8.09 -14.86
CA SER A 170 -1.15 7.71 -14.99
C SER A 170 -0.66 6.86 -13.81
N MET A 171 -1.06 7.17 -12.58
CA MET A 171 -0.75 6.37 -11.39
C MET A 171 -1.37 4.98 -11.47
N ALA A 172 -2.65 4.89 -11.88
CA ALA A 172 -3.34 3.62 -12.06
C ALA A 172 -2.67 2.76 -13.15
N ASP A 173 -2.32 3.35 -14.30
CA ASP A 173 -1.66 2.66 -15.41
C ASP A 173 -0.29 2.10 -15.00
N HIS A 174 0.50 2.86 -14.23
CA HIS A 174 1.78 2.39 -13.70
C HIS A 174 1.59 1.25 -12.69
N ALA A 175 0.62 1.34 -11.79
CA ALA A 175 0.29 0.25 -10.85
C ALA A 175 -0.11 -1.02 -11.61
N ILE A 176 -0.97 -0.90 -12.61
CA ILE A 176 -1.38 -2.02 -13.48
C ILE A 176 -0.15 -2.60 -14.22
N GLY A 177 0.74 -1.74 -14.72
CA GLY A 177 1.99 -2.15 -15.36
C GLY A 177 2.90 -2.95 -14.43
N GLN A 178 3.08 -2.48 -13.20
CA GLN A 178 3.85 -3.15 -12.15
C GLN A 178 3.27 -4.54 -11.83
N LEU A 179 1.94 -4.65 -11.67
CA LEU A 179 1.27 -5.92 -11.39
C LEU A 179 1.32 -6.89 -12.59
N LYS A 180 1.21 -6.39 -13.82
CA LYS A 180 1.40 -7.21 -15.03
C LYS A 180 2.84 -7.72 -15.16
N GLU A 181 3.82 -6.92 -14.79
CA GLU A 181 5.22 -7.35 -14.74
C GLU A 181 5.45 -8.38 -13.64
N HIS A 182 4.86 -8.15 -12.45
CA HIS A 182 4.91 -9.10 -11.33
C HIS A 182 4.36 -10.47 -11.74
N ALA A 183 3.18 -10.53 -12.33
CA ALA A 183 2.55 -11.77 -12.78
C ALA A 183 3.35 -12.54 -13.83
N LYS A 184 4.24 -11.87 -14.57
CA LYS A 184 5.11 -12.51 -15.57
C LYS A 184 6.45 -12.99 -15.02
N LYS A 185 6.99 -12.32 -14.02
CA LYS A 185 8.37 -12.51 -13.55
C LYS A 185 8.49 -12.97 -12.12
N HIS A 186 7.43 -12.81 -11.31
CA HIS A 186 7.45 -12.98 -9.86
C HIS A 186 6.18 -13.62 -9.31
N ASP A 187 5.45 -14.40 -10.10
CA ASP A 187 4.15 -14.98 -9.79
C ASP A 187 4.14 -15.93 -8.57
N GLU A 188 5.30 -16.47 -8.23
CA GLU A 188 5.48 -17.30 -7.02
C GLU A 188 5.61 -16.47 -5.73
N GLN A 189 5.86 -15.16 -5.83
CA GLN A 189 6.00 -14.28 -4.68
C GLN A 189 4.70 -13.53 -4.42
N PRO A 190 4.33 -13.26 -3.15
CA PRO A 190 3.25 -12.31 -2.87
C PRO A 190 3.67 -10.88 -3.17
N PHE A 191 2.72 -10.04 -3.57
CA PHE A 191 2.99 -8.61 -3.73
C PHE A 191 2.31 -7.75 -2.66
N PHE A 192 2.93 -6.61 -2.40
CA PHE A 192 2.32 -5.47 -1.75
C PHE A 192 2.34 -4.29 -2.73
N GLN A 193 1.17 -3.82 -3.13
CA GLN A 193 1.00 -2.62 -3.97
C GLN A 193 0.39 -1.50 -3.13
N PHE A 194 1.08 -0.37 -3.04
CA PHE A 194 0.56 0.87 -2.45
C PHE A 194 0.23 1.86 -3.58
N LEU A 195 -1.06 2.27 -3.68
CA LEU A 195 -1.60 3.19 -4.68
C LEU A 195 -2.25 4.38 -3.99
#